data_536a814f0f4465a0d6bdb55d48f3a168
#
_entry.id   536a814f0f4465a0d6bdb55d48f3a168
#
_cell.length_a   1.000
_cell.length_b   1.000
_cell.length_c   1.000
_cell.angle_alpha   90.00
_cell.angle_beta   90.00
_cell.angle_gamma   90.00
#
_symmetry.space_group_name_H-M   'P 1'
#
loop_
_entity.id
_entity.type
_entity.pdbx_description
1 polymer ?
#
loop_
_entity_poly.entity_id
_entity_poly.type
_entity_poly.pdbx_seq_one_letter_code
_entity_poly.pdbx_strand_id
1 'polypeptide(L)'
;MLAARERLRHKTLRIVARAAEAISQRDPTAAIPIYEKAIELDPLHESLYQGFMRCYLALHQPAEVEHVYRRCRHVLKRELGLAPSPTTEALHQTPKPGE
;
A
#
# COMPACT_ATOMS: atom_id res chain seq x y z
N MET A 1 22.23 17.61 -0.20
CA MET A 1 21.03 18.36 0.07
C MET A 1 19.85 17.44 0.29
N LEU A 2 19.34 17.42 1.50
CA LEU A 2 18.26 16.52 1.87
C LEU A 2 16.98 16.75 1.08
N ALA A 3 16.61 18.01 0.85
CA ALA A 3 15.39 18.34 0.12
C ALA A 3 15.41 17.83 -1.32
N ALA A 4 16.54 17.90 -2.00
CA ALA A 4 16.66 17.42 -3.37
C ALA A 4 16.54 15.89 -3.43
N ARG A 5 17.18 15.19 -2.48
CA ARG A 5 17.11 13.74 -2.40
C ARG A 5 15.68 13.27 -2.08
N GLU A 6 15.00 13.98 -1.19
CA GLU A 6 13.63 13.65 -0.85
C GLU A 6 12.68 13.85 -2.02
N ARG A 7 12.87 14.88 -2.83
CA ARG A 7 12.06 15.10 -4.02
C ARG A 7 12.26 14.01 -5.06
N LEU A 8 13.51 13.61 -5.29
CA LEU A 8 13.82 12.53 -6.23
C LEU A 8 13.24 11.21 -5.74
N ARG A 9 13.39 10.91 -4.47
CA ARG A 9 12.84 9.71 -3.86
C ARG A 9 11.31 9.67 -4.00
N HIS A 10 10.65 10.78 -3.69
CA HIS A 10 9.20 10.92 -3.79
C HIS A 10 8.72 10.70 -5.22
N LYS A 11 9.42 11.33 -6.18
CA LYS A 11 9.10 11.21 -7.59
C LYS A 11 9.29 9.77 -8.08
N THR A 12 10.39 9.14 -7.68
CA THR A 12 10.67 7.75 -8.02
C THR A 12 9.59 6.81 -7.48
N LEU A 13 9.19 7.02 -6.22
CA LEU A 13 8.16 6.18 -5.59
C LEU A 13 6.79 6.36 -6.26
N ARG A 14 6.48 7.56 -6.73
CA ARG A 14 5.23 7.79 -7.48
C ARG A 14 5.23 7.03 -8.79
N ILE A 15 6.36 6.98 -9.48
CA ILE A 15 6.51 6.21 -10.72
C ILE A 15 6.36 4.72 -10.43
N VAL A 16 7.02 4.23 -9.39
CA VAL A 16 6.93 2.83 -8.98
C VAL A 16 5.49 2.47 -8.61
N ALA A 17 4.81 3.34 -7.86
CA ALA A 17 3.42 3.11 -7.47
C ALA A 17 2.50 3.01 -8.68
N ARG A 18 2.69 3.87 -9.67
CA ARG A 18 1.90 3.82 -10.91
C ARG A 18 2.17 2.56 -11.72
N ALA A 19 3.44 2.17 -11.79
CA ALA A 19 3.82 0.94 -12.48
C ALA A 19 3.21 -0.27 -11.79
N ALA A 20 3.28 -0.31 -10.47
CA ALA A 20 2.69 -1.40 -9.68
C ALA A 20 1.18 -1.47 -9.89
N GLU A 21 0.51 -0.32 -9.89
CA GLU A 21 -0.93 -0.26 -10.13
C GLU A 21 -1.30 -0.81 -11.51
N ALA A 22 -0.58 -0.40 -12.55
CA ALA A 22 -0.81 -0.89 -13.89
C ALA A 22 -0.59 -2.41 -14.00
N ILE A 23 0.45 -2.91 -13.36
CA ILE A 23 0.74 -4.34 -13.32
C ILE A 23 -0.36 -5.08 -12.57
N SER A 24 -0.84 -4.53 -11.45
CA SER A 24 -1.86 -5.18 -10.63
C SER A 24 -3.19 -5.35 -11.35
N GLN A 25 -3.49 -4.49 -12.31
CA GLN A 25 -4.71 -4.62 -13.10
C GLN A 25 -4.67 -5.83 -14.02
N ARG A 26 -3.48 -6.26 -14.42
CA ARG A 26 -3.29 -7.43 -15.27
C ARG A 26 -2.97 -8.67 -14.46
N ASP A 27 -2.14 -8.50 -13.43
CA ASP A 27 -1.64 -9.61 -12.62
C ASP A 27 -1.36 -9.12 -11.20
N PRO A 28 -2.36 -9.20 -10.31
CA PRO A 28 -2.18 -8.75 -8.92
C PRO A 28 -1.01 -9.43 -8.22
N THR A 29 -0.78 -10.71 -8.51
CA THR A 29 0.33 -11.46 -7.89
C THR A 29 1.67 -10.85 -8.25
N ALA A 30 1.85 -10.43 -9.50
CA ALA A 30 3.10 -9.84 -9.96
C ALA A 30 3.38 -8.49 -9.30
N ALA A 31 2.34 -7.75 -8.91
CA ALA A 31 2.50 -6.45 -8.27
C ALA A 31 2.91 -6.55 -6.79
N ILE A 32 2.63 -7.66 -6.13
CA ILE A 32 2.90 -7.82 -4.69
C ILE A 32 4.35 -7.52 -4.32
N PRO A 33 5.36 -8.15 -4.95
CA PRO A 33 6.75 -7.86 -4.58
C PRO A 33 7.15 -6.42 -4.85
N ILE A 34 6.52 -5.77 -5.82
CA ILE A 34 6.81 -4.37 -6.12
C ILE A 34 6.32 -3.48 -4.97
N TYR A 35 5.08 -3.69 -4.51
CA TYR A 35 4.56 -2.95 -3.36
C TYR A 35 5.37 -3.23 -2.09
N GLU A 36 5.73 -4.49 -1.85
CA GLU A 36 6.53 -4.87 -0.70
C GLU A 36 7.84 -4.08 -0.66
N LYS A 37 8.54 -4.04 -1.80
CA LYS A 37 9.81 -3.31 -1.90
C LYS A 37 9.61 -1.80 -1.75
N ALA A 38 8.57 -1.25 -2.35
CA ALA A 38 8.29 0.18 -2.26
C ALA A 38 7.99 0.59 -0.82
N ILE A 39 7.25 -0.23 -0.07
CA ILE A 39 6.95 0.03 1.33
C ILE A 39 8.21 0.00 2.20
N GLU A 40 9.15 -0.90 1.88
CA GLU A 40 10.44 -0.91 2.57
C GLU A 40 11.19 0.41 2.38
N LEU A 41 11.07 1.01 1.20
CA LEU A 41 11.76 2.25 0.88
C LEU A 41 11.06 3.47 1.49
N ASP A 42 9.73 3.44 1.63
CA ASP A 42 8.97 4.53 2.21
C ASP A 42 7.77 3.99 2.99
N PRO A 43 7.98 3.60 4.24
CA PRO A 43 6.91 2.99 5.05
C PRO A 43 5.75 3.93 5.39
N LEU A 44 5.92 5.24 5.18
CA LEU A 44 4.88 6.22 5.50
C LEU A 44 4.01 6.61 4.31
N HIS A 45 4.26 6.02 3.15
CA HIS A 45 3.52 6.33 1.93
C HIS A 45 2.23 5.50 1.89
N GLU A 46 1.17 6.05 2.44
CA GLU A 46 -0.07 5.31 2.67
C GLU A 46 -0.67 4.69 1.40
N SER A 47 -0.57 5.37 0.26
CA SER A 47 -1.14 4.84 -0.98
C SER A 47 -0.49 3.52 -1.42
N LEU A 48 0.73 3.24 -1.00
CA LEU A 48 1.38 1.95 -1.29
C LEU A 48 0.67 0.81 -0.56
N TYR A 49 0.28 1.04 0.70
CA TYR A 49 -0.50 0.05 1.46
C TYR A 49 -1.87 -0.17 0.81
N GLN A 50 -2.49 0.90 0.31
CA GLN A 50 -3.78 0.80 -0.37
C GLN A 50 -3.68 -0.07 -1.61
N GLY A 51 -2.66 0.16 -2.45
CA GLY A 51 -2.44 -0.66 -3.64
C GLY A 51 -2.16 -2.11 -3.29
N PHE A 52 -1.37 -2.33 -2.25
CA PHE A 52 -1.06 -3.67 -1.74
C PHE A 52 -2.34 -4.38 -1.29
N MET A 53 -3.19 -3.69 -0.52
CA MET A 53 -4.47 -4.23 -0.08
C MET A 53 -5.37 -4.59 -1.27
N ARG A 54 -5.41 -3.74 -2.29
CA ARG A 54 -6.20 -4.01 -3.50
C ARG A 54 -5.74 -5.28 -4.21
N CYS A 55 -4.43 -5.53 -4.24
CA CYS A 55 -3.90 -6.77 -4.81
C CYS A 55 -4.46 -7.99 -4.09
N TYR A 56 -4.42 -7.96 -2.76
CA TYR A 56 -4.92 -9.08 -1.97
C TYR A 56 -6.43 -9.21 -2.02
N LEU A 57 -7.16 -8.10 -2.14
CA LEU A 57 -8.61 -8.15 -2.37
C LEU A 57 -8.92 -8.84 -3.70
N ALA A 58 -8.19 -8.49 -4.75
CA ALA A 58 -8.37 -9.12 -6.07
C ALA A 58 -8.04 -10.61 -6.05
N LEU A 59 -7.11 -11.01 -5.19
CA LEU A 59 -6.72 -12.42 -5.04
C LEU A 59 -7.58 -13.18 -4.03
N HIS A 60 -8.58 -12.53 -3.46
CA HIS A 60 -9.47 -13.13 -2.44
C HIS A 60 -8.71 -13.68 -1.24
N GLN A 61 -7.76 -12.88 -0.74
CA GLN A 61 -6.94 -13.24 0.42
C GLN A 61 -7.18 -12.26 1.58
N PRO A 62 -8.30 -12.42 2.30
CA PRO A 62 -8.69 -11.47 3.34
C PRO A 62 -7.71 -11.40 4.52
N ALA A 63 -7.06 -12.51 4.86
CA ALA A 63 -6.07 -12.52 5.94
C ALA A 63 -4.89 -11.62 5.60
N GLU A 64 -4.47 -11.60 4.35
CA GLU A 64 -3.38 -10.75 3.91
C GLU A 64 -3.79 -9.28 3.86
N VAL A 65 -5.03 -8.99 3.47
CA VAL A 65 -5.58 -7.62 3.53
C VAL A 65 -5.51 -7.09 4.95
N GLU A 66 -5.94 -7.90 5.92
CA GLU A 66 -5.89 -7.53 7.34
C GLU A 66 -4.47 -7.29 7.80
N HIS A 67 -3.54 -8.13 7.39
CA HIS A 67 -2.13 -7.99 7.76
C HIS A 67 -1.54 -6.68 7.26
N VAL A 68 -1.79 -6.33 5.99
CA VAL A 68 -1.30 -5.07 5.40
C VAL A 68 -1.94 -3.88 6.09
N TYR A 69 -3.24 -3.95 6.35
CA TYR A 69 -3.96 -2.90 7.06
C TYR A 69 -3.33 -2.61 8.44
N ARG A 70 -3.06 -3.67 9.20
CA ARG A 70 -2.45 -3.52 10.53
C ARG A 70 -1.06 -2.89 10.47
N ARG A 71 -0.27 -3.27 9.48
CA ARG A 71 1.04 -2.66 9.26
C ARG A 71 0.90 -1.16 9.02
N CYS A 72 -0.01 -0.78 8.14
CA CYS A 72 -0.28 0.61 7.81
C CYS A 72 -0.72 1.39 9.06
N ARG A 73 -1.71 0.88 9.77
CA ARG A 73 -2.23 1.49 10.98
C ARG A 73 -1.14 1.69 12.02
N HIS A 74 -0.33 0.67 12.24
CA HIS A 74 0.74 0.70 13.24
C HIS A 74 1.78 1.77 12.91
N VAL A 75 2.24 1.81 11.67
CA VAL A 75 3.30 2.73 11.29
C VAL A 75 2.82 4.18 11.27
N LEU A 76 1.60 4.43 10.81
CA LEU A 76 1.04 5.78 10.82
C LEU A 76 0.86 6.29 12.24
N LYS A 77 0.37 5.45 13.14
CA LYS A 77 0.18 5.85 14.53
C LYS A 77 1.52 6.13 15.22
N ARG A 78 2.48 5.22 15.05
CA ARG A 78 3.77 5.34 15.71
C ARG A 78 4.57 6.53 15.22
N GLU A 79 4.60 6.76 13.91
CA GLU A 79 5.45 7.79 13.34
C GLU A 79 4.78 9.16 13.21
N LEU A 80 3.48 9.19 12.99
CA LEU A 80 2.76 10.44 12.72
C LEU A 80 1.63 10.73 13.70
N GLY A 81 1.27 9.77 14.57
CA GLY A 81 0.15 9.94 15.47
C GLY A 81 -1.20 10.00 14.75
N LEU A 82 -1.28 9.45 13.54
CA LEU A 82 -2.48 9.51 12.71
C LEU A 82 -3.14 8.16 12.56
N ALA A 83 -4.44 8.17 12.29
CA ALA A 83 -5.19 6.99 11.87
C ALA A 83 -5.11 6.87 10.34
N PRO A 84 -5.37 5.67 9.78
CA PRO A 84 -5.47 5.53 8.33
C PRO A 84 -6.58 6.40 7.74
N SER A 85 -6.41 6.78 6.48
CA SER A 85 -7.38 7.61 5.77
C SER A 85 -8.68 6.86 5.51
N PRO A 86 -9.78 7.58 5.19
CA PRO A 86 -11.04 6.93 4.83
C PRO A 86 -10.92 5.92 3.69
N THR A 87 -10.05 6.18 2.72
CA THR A 87 -9.82 5.24 1.61
C THR A 87 -9.27 3.92 2.11
N THR A 88 -8.26 3.96 3.00
CA THR A 88 -7.67 2.76 3.59
C THR A 88 -8.70 2.01 4.43
N GLU A 89 -9.48 2.75 5.23
CA GLU A 89 -10.53 2.14 6.04
C GLU A 89 -11.57 1.44 5.18
N ALA A 90 -11.98 2.08 4.07
CA ALA A 90 -12.95 1.49 3.15
C ALA A 90 -12.44 0.18 2.54
N LEU A 91 -11.16 0.13 2.18
CA LEU A 91 -10.55 -1.09 1.65
C LEU A 91 -10.55 -2.21 2.68
N HIS A 92 -10.24 -1.87 3.92
CA HIS A 92 -10.25 -2.83 5.03
C HIS A 92 -11.65 -3.37 5.31
N GLN A 93 -12.68 -2.54 5.12
CA GLN A 93 -14.06 -2.90 5.37
C GLN A 93 -14.76 -3.54 4.17
N THR A 94 -14.05 -3.71 3.04
CA THR A 94 -14.62 -4.34 1.85
C THR A 94 -15.10 -5.74 2.20
N PRO A 95 -16.35 -6.13 1.82
CA PRO A 95 -16.86 -7.46 2.14
C PRO A 95 -15.95 -8.55 1.61
N LYS A 96 -15.76 -9.57 2.44
CA LYS A 96 -14.92 -10.71 2.07
C LYS A 96 -15.73 -11.65 1.18
N PRO A 97 -15.06 -12.35 0.25
CA PRO A 97 -15.74 -13.34 -0.58
C PRO A 97 -16.45 -14.39 0.28
N GLY A 98 -17.68 -14.69 -0.04
CA GLY A 98 -18.46 -15.69 0.67
C GLY A 98 -19.27 -15.19 1.86
N GLU A 99 -19.21 -13.90 2.15
CA GLU A 99 -20.01 -13.30 3.22
C GLU A 99 -21.28 -12.63 2.70
#